data_feefb3e68e87adf666de299303b9d99d
#
_entry.id   feefb3e68e87adf666de299303b9d99d
#
_cell.length_a   1.000
_cell.length_b   1.000
_cell.length_c   1.000
_cell.angle_alpha   90.00
_cell.angle_beta   90.00
_cell.angle_gamma   90.00
#
_symmetry.space_group_name_H-M   'P 1'
#
loop_
_entity.id
_entity.type
_entity.pdbx_description
1 polymer ?
#
loop_
_entity_poly.entity_id
_entity_poly.type
_entity_poly.pdbx_seq_one_letter_code
_entity_poly.pdbx_strand_id
1 'polypeptide(L)'
;MDSLQTGERNYSYPYSLMEEDPAAYVEEYVLPRYDNNLKALFDDDEPSMPAIEDNLKAMSRIKRLCDRKGVTLKVVIGPTFIGEMYKFEGPEYYDYLRGLVEITDIWDFSGFTDEDRNPYNFVNEGHYNNATADLIVDTMYGKASKEGFGVLLTKDNIEQYLAERQADYEELKAEYEQTGTIGLLGPDSESCIR
;
A
#
# COMPACT_ATOMS: atom_id res chain seq x y z
N MET A 1 15.57 14.05 -17.33
CA MET A 1 15.30 15.51 -17.30
C MET A 1 13.80 15.71 -17.53
N ASP A 2 13.15 16.39 -16.60
CA ASP A 2 11.72 16.67 -16.74
C ASP A 2 11.48 17.68 -17.87
N SER A 3 10.38 17.51 -18.58
CA SER A 3 10.01 18.47 -19.63
C SER A 3 9.45 19.74 -18.98
N LEU A 4 10.16 20.85 -19.12
CA LEU A 4 9.72 22.16 -18.64
C LEU A 4 8.53 22.71 -19.46
N GLN A 5 8.29 22.16 -20.66
CA GLN A 5 7.20 22.62 -21.54
C GLN A 5 5.88 21.90 -21.31
N THR A 6 5.91 20.60 -20.98
CA THR A 6 4.71 19.77 -20.79
C THR A 6 4.45 19.43 -19.32
N GLY A 7 5.42 19.62 -18.43
CA GLY A 7 5.35 19.17 -17.05
C GLY A 7 5.49 17.65 -16.89
N GLU A 8 5.78 16.94 -17.97
CA GLU A 8 5.97 15.50 -17.92
C GLU A 8 7.32 15.15 -17.30
N ARG A 9 7.31 14.26 -16.33
CA ARG A 9 8.52 13.68 -15.77
C ARG A 9 9.09 12.64 -16.73
N ASN A 10 10.40 12.68 -16.93
CA ASN A 10 11.08 11.67 -17.76
C ASN A 10 11.55 10.50 -16.87
N TYR A 11 10.78 9.44 -16.86
CA TYR A 11 11.10 8.17 -16.18
C TYR A 11 11.77 7.14 -17.09
N SER A 12 12.23 7.54 -18.30
CA SER A 12 12.74 6.59 -19.29
C SER A 12 13.89 5.72 -18.78
N TYR A 13 14.83 6.29 -18.01
CA TYR A 13 15.96 5.51 -17.48
C TYR A 13 15.54 4.51 -16.38
N PRO A 14 14.79 4.91 -15.34
CA PRO A 14 14.32 3.93 -14.36
C PRO A 14 13.48 2.80 -14.98
N TYR A 15 12.60 3.13 -15.92
CA TYR A 15 11.78 2.10 -16.57
C TYR A 15 12.59 1.17 -17.48
N SER A 16 13.57 1.67 -18.22
CA SER A 16 14.43 0.80 -19.04
C SER A 16 15.25 -0.16 -18.15
N LEU A 17 15.78 0.31 -17.03
CA LEU A 17 16.48 -0.55 -16.09
C LEU A 17 15.56 -1.61 -15.48
N MET A 18 14.32 -1.23 -15.13
CA MET A 18 13.33 -2.18 -14.61
C MET A 18 13.02 -3.31 -15.60
N GLU A 19 13.02 -3.03 -16.90
CA GLU A 19 12.78 -4.02 -17.95
C GLU A 19 14.01 -4.85 -18.28
N GLU A 20 15.20 -4.23 -18.32
CA GLU A 20 16.46 -4.87 -18.75
C GLU A 20 17.14 -5.65 -17.63
N ASP A 21 17.14 -5.10 -16.42
CA ASP A 21 17.72 -5.71 -15.21
C ASP A 21 16.88 -5.40 -13.98
N PRO A 22 15.76 -6.12 -13.77
CA PRO A 22 14.86 -5.90 -12.63
C PRO A 22 15.56 -6.05 -11.27
N ALA A 23 16.58 -6.89 -11.15
CA ALA A 23 17.29 -7.10 -9.90
C ALA A 23 18.11 -5.85 -9.53
N ALA A 24 18.88 -5.33 -10.48
CA ALA A 24 19.62 -4.08 -10.29
C ALA A 24 18.68 -2.91 -10.00
N TYR A 25 17.52 -2.87 -10.66
CA TYR A 25 16.51 -1.86 -10.38
C TYR A 25 16.02 -1.91 -8.93
N VAL A 26 15.66 -3.08 -8.44
CA VAL A 26 15.19 -3.29 -7.07
C VAL A 26 16.25 -2.86 -6.05
N GLU A 27 17.51 -3.23 -6.26
CA GLU A 27 18.61 -2.83 -5.40
C GLU A 27 18.83 -1.30 -5.38
N GLU A 28 18.68 -0.63 -6.52
CA GLU A 28 18.95 0.81 -6.64
C GLU A 28 17.78 1.68 -6.17
N TYR A 29 16.52 1.26 -6.41
CA TYR A 29 15.35 2.13 -6.24
C TYR A 29 14.37 1.69 -5.15
N VAL A 30 14.30 0.41 -4.80
CA VAL A 30 13.31 -0.09 -3.83
C VAL A 30 13.94 -0.36 -2.46
N LEU A 31 15.12 -0.98 -2.43
CA LEU A 31 15.75 -1.42 -1.18
C LEU A 31 16.61 -0.38 -0.42
N PRO A 32 16.99 0.81 -0.93
CA PRO A 32 17.99 1.64 -0.26
C PRO A 32 17.66 2.06 1.17
N ARG A 33 16.38 2.03 1.56
CA ARG A 33 15.92 2.41 2.90
C ARG A 33 15.30 1.25 3.68
N TYR A 34 15.31 0.06 3.12
CA TYR A 34 14.56 -1.07 3.66
C TYR A 34 14.87 -1.36 5.14
N ASP A 35 16.15 -1.48 5.50
CA ASP A 35 16.55 -1.76 6.88
C ASP A 35 16.12 -0.64 7.86
N ASN A 36 16.24 0.62 7.44
CA ASN A 36 15.81 1.75 8.25
C ASN A 36 14.28 1.80 8.40
N ASN A 37 13.55 1.45 7.35
CA ASN A 37 12.10 1.41 7.38
C ASN A 37 11.59 0.27 8.26
N LEU A 38 12.21 -0.91 8.22
CA LEU A 38 11.90 -2.02 9.13
C LEU A 38 12.14 -1.63 10.59
N LYS A 39 13.28 -0.99 10.86
CA LYS A 39 13.58 -0.50 12.20
C LYS A 39 12.54 0.52 12.69
N ALA A 40 12.14 1.44 11.84
CA ALA A 40 11.11 2.41 12.17
C ALA A 40 9.72 1.76 12.35
N LEU A 41 9.40 0.70 11.58
CA LEU A 41 8.14 -0.03 11.70
C LEU A 41 8.02 -0.81 13.02
N PHE A 42 9.10 -1.44 13.47
CA PHE A 42 9.04 -2.40 14.58
C PHE A 42 9.67 -1.92 15.89
N ASP A 43 10.61 -0.97 15.84
CA ASP A 43 11.34 -0.49 17.01
C ASP A 43 10.87 0.90 17.50
N ASP A 44 10.17 1.68 16.66
CA ASP A 44 9.68 2.99 17.05
C ASP A 44 8.40 2.90 17.88
N ASP A 45 8.38 3.65 18.97
CA ASP A 45 7.42 3.46 20.06
C ASP A 45 5.97 3.88 19.76
N GLU A 46 5.70 4.73 18.78
CA GLU A 46 4.32 5.13 18.47
C GLU A 46 4.19 5.74 17.06
N PRO A 47 3.80 4.95 16.05
CA PRO A 47 3.38 5.51 14.77
C PRO A 47 2.14 6.38 14.99
N SER A 48 2.18 7.62 14.55
CA SER A 48 1.06 8.53 14.70
C SER A 48 0.49 8.95 13.34
N MET A 49 -0.83 8.96 13.24
CA MET A 49 -1.54 9.48 12.08
C MET A 49 -2.10 10.88 12.38
N PRO A 50 -1.49 11.95 11.88
CA PRO A 50 -1.95 13.30 12.19
C PRO A 50 -3.26 13.64 11.48
N ALA A 51 -4.06 14.53 12.10
CA ALA A 51 -5.24 15.15 11.50
C ALA A 51 -6.36 14.18 11.05
N ILE A 52 -6.55 13.05 11.73
CA ILE A 52 -7.60 12.06 11.41
C ILE A 52 -8.97 12.72 11.24
N GLU A 53 -9.40 13.51 12.20
CA GLU A 53 -10.71 14.17 12.13
C GLU A 53 -10.87 15.09 10.90
N ASP A 54 -9.83 15.83 10.54
CA ASP A 54 -9.90 16.74 9.42
C ASP A 54 -9.88 15.98 8.08
N ASN A 55 -9.14 14.88 8.00
CA ASN A 55 -9.15 13.97 6.86
C ASN A 55 -10.54 13.31 6.69
N LEU A 56 -11.16 12.82 7.75
CA LEU A 56 -12.51 12.26 7.71
C LEU A 56 -13.57 13.31 7.34
N LYS A 57 -13.46 14.54 7.87
CA LYS A 57 -14.33 15.66 7.47
C LYS A 57 -14.16 15.98 5.98
N ALA A 58 -12.93 15.98 5.47
CA ALA A 58 -12.66 16.22 4.04
C ALA A 58 -13.28 15.11 3.18
N MET A 59 -13.08 13.83 3.54
CA MET A 59 -13.67 12.70 2.85
C MET A 59 -15.20 12.76 2.84
N SER A 60 -15.84 13.10 3.96
CA SER A 60 -17.29 13.29 4.05
C SER A 60 -17.79 14.40 3.11
N ARG A 61 -17.00 15.47 2.92
CA ARG A 61 -17.35 16.55 1.98
C ARG A 61 -17.26 16.08 0.54
N ILE A 62 -16.21 15.33 0.19
CA ILE A 62 -16.02 14.74 -1.13
C ILE A 62 -17.18 13.80 -1.44
N LYS A 63 -17.49 12.85 -0.54
CA LYS A 63 -18.61 11.90 -0.71
C LYS A 63 -19.93 12.62 -0.97
N ARG A 64 -20.28 13.61 -0.15
CA ARG A 64 -21.51 14.41 -0.33
C ARG A 64 -21.52 15.19 -1.64
N LEU A 65 -20.37 15.65 -2.13
CA LEU A 65 -20.29 16.33 -3.42
C LEU A 65 -20.56 15.34 -4.56
N CYS A 66 -19.93 14.17 -4.52
CA CYS A 66 -20.15 13.10 -5.50
C CYS A 66 -21.63 12.70 -5.56
N ASP A 67 -22.25 12.46 -4.39
CA ASP A 67 -23.65 12.07 -4.30
C ASP A 67 -24.59 13.13 -4.92
N ARG A 68 -24.37 14.41 -4.61
CA ARG A 68 -25.15 15.51 -5.19
C ARG A 68 -24.98 15.64 -6.70
N LYS A 69 -23.86 15.19 -7.25
CA LYS A 69 -23.55 15.26 -8.68
C LYS A 69 -23.85 13.95 -9.43
N GLY A 70 -24.32 12.92 -8.73
CA GLY A 70 -24.56 11.61 -9.32
C GLY A 70 -23.27 10.91 -9.77
N VAL A 71 -22.13 11.21 -9.14
CA VAL A 71 -20.83 10.62 -9.44
C VAL A 71 -20.55 9.49 -8.46
N THR A 72 -20.19 8.32 -8.96
CA THR A 72 -19.75 7.20 -8.14
C THR A 72 -18.34 7.48 -7.63
N LEU A 73 -18.17 7.56 -6.31
CA LEU A 73 -16.87 7.64 -5.66
C LEU A 73 -16.36 6.23 -5.37
N LYS A 74 -15.14 5.93 -5.80
CA LYS A 74 -14.38 4.76 -5.36
C LYS A 74 -13.16 5.25 -4.59
N VAL A 75 -12.98 4.72 -3.39
CA VAL A 75 -11.85 5.04 -2.51
C VAL A 75 -10.92 3.84 -2.49
N VAL A 76 -9.62 4.09 -2.62
CA VAL A 76 -8.59 3.06 -2.70
C VAL A 76 -7.43 3.45 -1.79
N ILE A 77 -6.96 2.49 -1.01
CA ILE A 77 -5.67 2.53 -0.34
C ILE A 77 -4.76 1.57 -1.12
N GLY A 78 -3.71 2.11 -1.73
CA GLY A 78 -2.77 1.32 -2.52
C GLY A 78 -1.74 0.61 -1.66
N PRO A 79 -1.11 -0.46 -2.19
CA PRO A 79 -0.02 -1.13 -1.50
C PRO A 79 1.21 -0.24 -1.41
N THR A 80 2.01 -0.46 -0.38
CA THR A 80 3.35 0.11 -0.23
C THR A 80 4.32 -1.00 0.13
N PHE A 81 5.59 -0.85 -0.25
CA PHE A 81 6.60 -1.82 0.15
C PHE A 81 6.66 -1.90 1.67
N ILE A 82 6.74 -3.09 2.20
CA ILE A 82 6.41 -3.41 3.60
C ILE A 82 7.03 -2.48 4.65
N GLY A 83 8.28 -2.10 4.45
CA GLY A 83 8.97 -1.20 5.38
C GLY A 83 8.45 0.25 5.37
N GLU A 84 7.76 0.69 4.33
CA GLU A 84 7.23 2.06 4.23
C GLU A 84 5.91 2.25 4.99
N MET A 85 5.27 1.17 5.42
CA MET A 85 4.02 1.21 6.20
C MET A 85 4.18 1.80 7.60
N TYR A 86 5.41 1.91 8.12
CA TYR A 86 5.70 2.30 9.51
C TYR A 86 5.04 3.59 9.99
N LYS A 87 4.74 4.50 9.08
CA LYS A 87 4.15 5.81 9.42
C LYS A 87 2.69 5.72 9.86
N PHE A 88 2.03 4.64 9.53
CA PHE A 88 0.57 4.56 9.63
C PHE A 88 0.10 3.37 10.46
N GLU A 89 0.93 2.32 10.63
CA GLU A 89 0.46 1.13 11.32
C GLU A 89 0.29 1.37 12.82
N GLY A 90 -0.90 1.09 13.35
CA GLY A 90 -1.22 1.26 14.75
C GLY A 90 -2.68 1.68 15.01
N PRO A 91 -3.05 1.88 16.29
CA PRO A 91 -4.43 2.15 16.70
C PRO A 91 -5.07 3.35 16.02
N GLU A 92 -4.32 4.44 15.81
CA GLU A 92 -4.84 5.65 15.14
C GLU A 92 -5.20 5.39 13.68
N TYR A 93 -4.39 4.58 12.98
CA TYR A 93 -4.72 4.18 11.61
C TYR A 93 -5.95 3.30 11.56
N TYR A 94 -6.11 2.40 12.52
CA TYR A 94 -7.30 1.55 12.60
C TYR A 94 -8.56 2.37 12.88
N ASP A 95 -8.48 3.37 13.74
CA ASP A 95 -9.59 4.31 13.98
C ASP A 95 -9.91 5.15 12.72
N TYR A 96 -8.89 5.50 11.95
CA TYR A 96 -9.09 6.16 10.66
C TYR A 96 -9.82 5.27 9.66
N LEU A 97 -9.45 3.99 9.53
CA LEU A 97 -10.14 3.03 8.67
C LEU A 97 -11.59 2.82 9.11
N ARG A 98 -11.86 2.68 10.41
CA ARG A 98 -13.22 2.65 10.95
C ARG A 98 -14.01 3.90 10.56
N GLY A 99 -13.41 5.07 10.71
CA GLY A 99 -14.03 6.33 10.32
C GLY A 99 -14.30 6.46 8.83
N LEU A 100 -13.43 5.91 7.97
CA LEU A 100 -13.61 5.89 6.53
C LEU A 100 -14.79 5.03 6.11
N VAL A 101 -14.92 3.79 6.63
CA VAL A 101 -16.03 2.90 6.26
C VAL A 101 -17.39 3.40 6.76
N GLU A 102 -17.42 4.28 7.78
CA GLU A 102 -18.64 5.01 8.16
C GLU A 102 -19.11 5.99 7.07
N ILE A 103 -18.21 6.45 6.22
CA ILE A 103 -18.49 7.42 5.15
C ILE A 103 -18.79 6.73 3.83
N THR A 104 -18.00 5.72 3.46
CA THR A 104 -18.10 4.98 2.21
C THR A 104 -17.29 3.70 2.28
N ASP A 105 -17.66 2.69 1.50
CA ASP A 105 -16.83 1.51 1.32
C ASP A 105 -15.50 1.90 0.69
N ILE A 106 -14.43 1.21 1.08
CA ILE A 106 -13.06 1.46 0.60
C ILE A 106 -12.41 0.15 0.13
N TRP A 107 -11.70 0.21 -0.98
CA TRP A 107 -10.79 -0.86 -1.37
C TRP A 107 -9.45 -0.65 -0.67
N ASP A 108 -9.01 -1.64 0.09
CA ASP A 108 -7.69 -1.65 0.71
C ASP A 108 -6.84 -2.75 0.07
N PHE A 109 -5.74 -2.35 -0.55
CA PHE A 109 -4.71 -3.20 -1.13
C PHE A 109 -3.40 -3.12 -0.34
N SER A 110 -3.40 -2.37 0.77
CA SER A 110 -2.26 -2.27 1.67
C SER A 110 -2.29 -3.37 2.73
N GLY A 111 -1.17 -3.69 3.29
CA GLY A 111 -1.12 -4.65 4.38
C GLY A 111 0.25 -5.24 4.60
N PHE A 112 0.26 -6.42 5.17
CA PHE A 112 1.47 -7.21 5.40
C PHE A 112 1.44 -8.48 4.56
N THR A 113 0.98 -8.35 3.30
CA THR A 113 0.80 -9.45 2.36
C THR A 113 2.10 -9.85 1.68
N ASP A 114 2.10 -11.00 1.03
CA ASP A 114 3.23 -11.44 0.22
C ASP A 114 3.51 -10.48 -0.95
N GLU A 115 2.47 -9.82 -1.48
CA GLU A 115 2.62 -8.79 -2.51
C GLU A 115 3.39 -7.57 -2.01
N ASP A 116 3.15 -7.14 -0.76
CA ASP A 116 3.86 -6.02 -0.12
C ASP A 116 5.31 -6.40 0.25
N ARG A 117 5.60 -7.68 0.46
CA ARG A 117 6.94 -8.24 0.71
C ARG A 117 7.73 -8.48 -0.58
N ASN A 118 7.11 -8.30 -1.75
CA ASN A 118 7.78 -8.50 -3.04
C ASN A 118 8.23 -7.18 -3.65
N PRO A 119 9.53 -6.83 -3.57
CA PRO A 119 10.03 -5.54 -4.04
C PRO A 119 9.85 -5.35 -5.56
N TYR A 120 9.63 -6.42 -6.32
CA TYR A 120 9.39 -6.37 -7.77
C TYR A 120 8.01 -5.80 -8.14
N ASN A 121 7.12 -5.63 -7.17
CA ASN A 121 5.81 -5.00 -7.38
C ASN A 121 5.87 -3.46 -7.30
N PHE A 122 7.07 -2.89 -7.01
CA PHE A 122 7.21 -1.46 -6.70
C PHE A 122 8.21 -0.75 -7.62
N VAL A 123 7.97 0.55 -7.81
CA VAL A 123 8.90 1.49 -8.47
C VAL A 123 9.89 2.08 -7.46
N ASN A 124 9.45 2.22 -6.22
CA ASN A 124 10.23 2.57 -5.04
C ASN A 124 9.41 2.15 -3.79
N GLU A 125 9.93 2.39 -2.61
CA GLU A 125 9.30 1.97 -1.35
C GLU A 125 7.84 2.43 -1.18
N GLY A 126 7.47 3.58 -1.72
CA GLY A 126 6.14 4.17 -1.56
C GLY A 126 5.21 4.07 -2.77
N HIS A 127 5.68 3.52 -3.90
CA HIS A 127 4.90 3.52 -5.14
C HIS A 127 4.98 2.17 -5.84
N TYR A 128 3.83 1.58 -6.08
CA TYR A 128 3.69 0.34 -6.84
C TYR A 128 3.87 0.56 -8.36
N ASN A 129 4.21 -0.51 -9.08
CA ASN A 129 4.44 -0.48 -10.52
C ASN A 129 3.12 -0.52 -11.33
N ASN A 130 3.23 -0.42 -12.66
CA ASN A 130 2.07 -0.39 -13.54
C ASN A 130 1.27 -1.70 -13.54
N ALA A 131 1.92 -2.86 -13.47
CA ALA A 131 1.23 -4.14 -13.43
C ALA A 131 0.37 -4.26 -12.16
N THR A 132 0.90 -3.81 -11.02
CA THR A 132 0.14 -3.73 -9.76
C THR A 132 -1.03 -2.75 -9.89
N ALA A 133 -0.82 -1.58 -10.51
CA ALA A 133 -1.90 -0.61 -10.75
C ALA A 133 -3.03 -1.19 -11.62
N ASP A 134 -2.69 -1.92 -12.68
CA ASP A 134 -3.66 -2.55 -13.56
C ASP A 134 -4.46 -3.63 -12.81
N LEU A 135 -3.80 -4.46 -12.00
CA LEU A 135 -4.48 -5.47 -11.19
C LEU A 135 -5.44 -4.84 -10.16
N ILE A 136 -5.03 -3.74 -9.50
CA ILE A 136 -5.90 -2.97 -8.59
C ILE A 136 -7.18 -2.54 -9.33
N VAL A 137 -7.02 -1.90 -10.48
CA VAL A 137 -8.17 -1.43 -11.28
C VAL A 137 -9.04 -2.59 -11.71
N ASP A 138 -8.45 -3.66 -12.23
CA ASP A 138 -9.19 -4.83 -12.70
C ASP A 138 -9.92 -5.54 -11.56
N THR A 139 -9.33 -5.65 -10.38
CA THR A 139 -9.98 -6.19 -9.18
C THR A 139 -11.20 -5.34 -8.80
N MET A 140 -11.04 -4.01 -8.73
CA MET A 140 -12.13 -3.09 -8.38
C MET A 140 -13.31 -3.12 -9.34
N TYR A 141 -13.08 -3.51 -10.60
CA TYR A 141 -14.12 -3.61 -11.62
C TYR A 141 -14.52 -5.05 -11.96
N GLY A 142 -14.03 -6.04 -11.20
CA GLY A 142 -14.39 -7.45 -11.36
C GLY A 142 -13.90 -8.09 -12.67
N LYS A 143 -12.83 -7.57 -13.27
CA LYS A 143 -12.26 -8.10 -14.50
C LYS A 143 -11.18 -9.14 -14.26
N ALA A 144 -10.36 -8.94 -13.23
CA ALA A 144 -9.39 -9.88 -12.73
C ALA A 144 -9.33 -9.78 -11.21
N SER A 145 -8.79 -10.80 -10.57
CA SER A 145 -8.52 -10.78 -9.12
C SER A 145 -7.37 -11.73 -8.82
N LYS A 146 -6.65 -11.43 -7.75
CA LYS A 146 -5.66 -12.32 -7.15
C LYS A 146 -6.12 -12.62 -5.73
N GLU A 147 -6.12 -13.89 -5.35
CA GLU A 147 -6.52 -14.32 -4.01
C GLU A 147 -5.64 -13.64 -2.96
N GLY A 148 -6.24 -13.09 -1.92
CA GLY A 148 -5.52 -12.38 -0.86
C GLY A 148 -5.10 -10.95 -1.20
N PHE A 149 -5.22 -10.49 -2.46
CA PHE A 149 -4.83 -9.15 -2.86
C PHE A 149 -6.03 -8.23 -3.03
N GLY A 150 -6.18 -7.31 -2.09
CA GLY A 150 -7.25 -6.30 -2.06
C GLY A 150 -8.55 -6.78 -1.42
N VAL A 151 -9.03 -6.01 -0.47
CA VAL A 151 -10.27 -6.26 0.27
C VAL A 151 -11.18 -5.05 0.14
N LEU A 152 -12.47 -5.29 -0.16
CA LEU A 152 -13.49 -4.25 -0.04
C LEU A 152 -13.91 -4.15 1.42
N LEU A 153 -13.44 -3.10 2.10
CA LEU A 153 -13.80 -2.82 3.48
C LEU A 153 -15.13 -2.10 3.54
N THR A 154 -15.97 -2.59 4.43
CA THR A 154 -17.31 -2.12 4.73
C THR A 154 -17.51 -2.07 6.24
N LYS A 155 -18.62 -1.50 6.70
CA LYS A 155 -18.98 -1.52 8.12
C LYS A 155 -19.14 -2.94 8.68
N ASP A 156 -19.47 -3.90 7.82
CA ASP A 156 -19.78 -5.27 8.25
C ASP A 156 -18.51 -6.11 8.48
N ASN A 157 -17.39 -5.79 7.80
CA ASN A 157 -16.17 -6.60 7.86
C ASN A 157 -14.95 -5.90 8.45
N ILE A 158 -15.04 -4.61 8.77
CA ILE A 158 -13.89 -3.82 9.22
C ILE A 158 -13.20 -4.39 10.47
N GLU A 159 -13.97 -4.83 11.47
CA GLU A 159 -13.38 -5.33 12.72
C GLU A 159 -12.66 -6.67 12.53
N GLN A 160 -13.19 -7.55 11.67
CA GLN A 160 -12.50 -8.78 11.33
C GLN A 160 -11.21 -8.48 10.57
N TYR A 161 -11.27 -7.60 9.57
CA TYR A 161 -10.11 -7.18 8.80
C TYR A 161 -9.00 -6.59 9.68
N LEU A 162 -9.35 -5.70 10.61
CA LEU A 162 -8.37 -5.09 11.51
C LEU A 162 -7.73 -6.11 12.47
N ALA A 163 -8.49 -7.10 12.90
CA ALA A 163 -7.96 -8.18 13.73
C ALA A 163 -6.97 -9.07 12.95
N GLU A 164 -7.27 -9.39 11.68
CA GLU A 164 -6.39 -10.14 10.78
C GLU A 164 -5.11 -9.32 10.51
N ARG A 165 -5.24 -8.05 10.13
CA ARG A 165 -4.11 -7.14 9.90
C ARG A 165 -3.19 -7.02 11.13
N GLN A 166 -3.76 -6.90 12.32
CA GLN A 166 -2.97 -6.88 13.56
C GLN A 166 -2.21 -8.19 13.78
N ALA A 167 -2.83 -9.34 13.47
CA ALA A 167 -2.17 -10.63 13.59
C ALA A 167 -0.98 -10.76 12.61
N ASP A 168 -1.16 -10.31 11.36
CA ASP A 168 -0.10 -10.31 10.36
C ASP A 168 1.07 -9.39 10.78
N TYR A 169 0.77 -8.23 11.34
CA TYR A 169 1.78 -7.33 11.92
C TYR A 169 2.59 -8.00 13.03
N GLU A 170 1.92 -8.66 13.98
CA GLU A 170 2.58 -9.32 15.11
C GLU A 170 3.43 -10.51 14.64
N GLU A 171 3.00 -11.24 13.60
CA GLU A 171 3.79 -12.32 13.01
C GLU A 171 5.08 -11.80 12.39
N LEU A 172 5.00 -10.74 11.58
CA LEU A 172 6.19 -10.13 10.96
C LEU A 172 7.10 -9.47 11.98
N LYS A 173 6.54 -8.87 13.03
CA LYS A 173 7.32 -8.34 14.14
C LYS A 173 8.11 -9.43 14.85
N ALA A 174 7.50 -10.59 15.09
CA ALA A 174 8.19 -11.72 15.68
C ALA A 174 9.31 -12.27 14.78
N GLU A 175 9.11 -12.29 13.44
CA GLU A 175 10.18 -12.62 12.49
C GLU A 175 11.34 -11.62 12.59
N TYR A 176 11.05 -10.33 12.60
CA TYR A 176 12.04 -9.27 12.74
C TYR A 176 12.82 -9.33 14.05
N GLU A 177 12.15 -9.54 15.18
CA GLU A 177 12.78 -9.67 16.50
C GLU A 177 13.75 -10.86 16.58
N GLN A 178 13.48 -11.93 15.81
CA GLN A 178 14.33 -13.12 15.76
C GLN A 178 15.53 -12.99 14.82
N THR A 179 15.35 -12.30 13.70
CA THR A 179 16.30 -12.32 12.58
C THR A 179 16.97 -10.97 12.29
N GLY A 180 16.40 -9.87 12.80
CA GLY A 180 16.78 -8.50 12.48
C GLY A 180 16.32 -8.03 11.11
N THR A 181 15.52 -8.82 10.40
CA THR A 181 14.97 -8.51 9.07
C THR A 181 13.67 -9.28 8.87
N ILE A 182 12.99 -9.06 7.75
CA ILE A 182 11.91 -9.92 7.26
C ILE A 182 12.27 -10.48 5.88
N GLY A 183 11.83 -11.71 5.59
CA GLY A 183 12.11 -12.35 4.31
C GLY A 183 11.43 -11.63 3.16
N LEU A 184 12.22 -11.26 2.14
CA LEU A 184 11.70 -10.72 0.89
C LEU A 184 11.42 -11.82 -0.11
N LEU A 185 10.44 -11.59 -0.97
CA LEU A 185 10.06 -12.51 -2.02
C LEU A 185 10.71 -12.10 -3.35
N GLY A 186 10.95 -13.06 -4.21
CA GLY A 186 11.66 -12.84 -5.47
C GLY A 186 10.74 -12.70 -6.68
N PRO A 187 11.33 -12.44 -7.87
CA PRO A 187 10.58 -12.28 -9.11
C PRO A 187 9.86 -13.55 -9.58
N ASP A 188 10.30 -14.72 -9.10
CA ASP A 188 9.68 -16.02 -9.45
C ASP A 188 8.60 -16.46 -8.45
N SER A 189 8.34 -15.66 -7.42
CA SER A 189 7.26 -15.90 -6.48
C SER A 189 5.90 -15.64 -7.12
N GLU A 190 4.88 -16.38 -6.68
CA GLU A 190 3.47 -16.13 -7.06
C GLU A 190 2.99 -14.73 -6.64
N SER A 191 3.62 -14.10 -5.64
CA SER A 191 3.33 -12.75 -5.22
C SER A 191 3.83 -11.68 -6.18
N CYS A 192 4.71 -12.01 -7.15
CA CYS A 192 5.16 -11.07 -8.17
C CYS A 192 4.04 -10.82 -9.19
N ILE A 193 3.54 -9.59 -9.25
CA ILE A 193 2.49 -9.14 -10.17
C ILE A 193 3.15 -8.74 -11.50
N ARG A 194 2.72 -9.38 -12.60
CA ARG A 194 3.29 -9.21 -13.94
C ARG A 194 2.25 -8.76 -14.95
#